data_cc0f34c821e3ffae2db6be0a1bede741
#
_entry.id   cc0f34c821e3ffae2db6be0a1bede741
#
_cell.length_a   1.000
_cell.length_b   1.000
_cell.length_c   1.000
_cell.angle_alpha   90.00
_cell.angle_beta   90.00
_cell.angle_gamma   90.00
#
_symmetry.space_group_name_H-M   'P 1'
#
loop_
_entity.id
_entity.type
_entity.pdbx_description
1 polymer ?
#
loop_
_entity_poly.entity_id
_entity_poly.type
_entity_poly.pdbx_seq_one_letter_code
_entity_poly.pdbx_strand_id
1 'polypeptide(L)' 'MVKKWEYFVAPLLEHNPGEILNSFGEDGWELVAVLQQQTPAGAMSLVAYLKRSAEE' A
#
# COMPACT_ATOMS: atom_id res chain seq x y z
N MET A 1 -16.18 0.96 21.95
CA MET A 1 -16.13 0.22 20.69
C MET A 1 -14.76 0.23 20.09
N VAL A 2 -14.38 -0.89 19.50
CA VAL A 2 -13.07 -1.00 18.89
C VAL A 2 -13.24 -0.76 17.38
N LYS A 3 -12.44 0.15 16.86
CA LYS A 3 -12.43 0.39 15.43
C LYS A 3 -11.54 -0.65 14.76
N LYS A 4 -12.04 -1.25 13.70
CA LYS A 4 -11.33 -2.28 12.97
C LYS A 4 -10.76 -1.72 11.68
N TRP A 5 -9.59 -2.19 11.32
CA TRP A 5 -8.89 -1.77 10.11
C TRP A 5 -8.55 -2.97 9.25
N GLU A 6 -8.61 -2.77 7.96
CA GLU A 6 -8.06 -3.73 7.00
C GLU A 6 -6.74 -3.19 6.49
N TYR A 7 -5.81 -4.07 6.24
CA TYR A 7 -4.50 -3.68 5.73
C TYR A 7 -4.22 -4.37 4.40
N PHE A 8 -3.59 -3.64 3.52
CA PHE A 8 -3.18 -4.17 2.23
C PHE A 8 -1.72 -3.83 2.00
N VAL A 9 -0.95 -4.81 1.56
CA VAL A 9 0.46 -4.61 1.23
C VAL A 9 0.58 -4.76 -0.28
N ALA A 10 0.97 -3.69 -0.96
CA ALA A 10 1.03 -3.65 -2.41
C ALA A 10 2.42 -3.30 -2.89
N PRO A 11 2.98 -4.05 -3.82
CA PRO A 11 4.23 -3.65 -4.43
C PRO A 11 3.99 -2.44 -5.33
N LEU A 12 4.90 -1.48 -5.28
CA LEU A 12 4.83 -0.32 -6.16
C LEU A 12 5.78 -0.55 -7.32
N LEU A 13 5.24 -0.44 -8.52
CA LEU A 13 6.06 -0.52 -9.72
C LEU A 13 6.70 0.83 -9.97
N GLU A 14 7.89 0.80 -10.55
CA GLU A 14 8.68 2.02 -10.71
C GLU A 14 8.06 3.07 -11.60
N HIS A 15 7.18 2.66 -12.50
CA HIS A 15 6.74 3.56 -13.55
C HIS A 15 5.67 4.56 -13.13
N ASN A 16 4.67 4.13 -12.37
CA ASN A 16 3.55 5.01 -12.04
C ASN A 16 3.04 4.78 -10.63
N PRO A 17 3.87 5.03 -9.61
CA PRO A 17 3.42 4.81 -8.23
C PRO A 17 2.22 5.68 -7.86
N GLY A 18 2.17 6.92 -8.40
CA GLY A 18 1.04 7.80 -8.11
C GLY A 18 -0.27 7.27 -8.62
N GLU A 19 -0.28 6.68 -9.81
CA GLU A 19 -1.50 6.10 -10.37
C GLU A 19 -1.96 4.90 -9.56
N ILE A 20 -1.02 4.06 -9.13
CA ILE A 20 -1.33 2.92 -8.29
C ILE A 20 -1.95 3.37 -6.99
N LEU A 21 -1.34 4.35 -6.34
CA LEU A 21 -1.85 4.88 -5.08
C LEU A 21 -3.21 5.54 -5.23
N ASN A 22 -3.42 6.26 -6.34
CA ASN A 22 -4.72 6.88 -6.60
C ASN A 22 -5.81 5.83 -6.80
N SER A 23 -5.48 4.73 -7.46
CA SER A 23 -6.44 3.64 -7.64
C SER A 23 -6.89 3.07 -6.30
N PHE A 24 -5.96 2.86 -5.39
CA PHE A 24 -6.31 2.40 -4.05
C PHE A 24 -7.10 3.43 -3.29
N GLY A 25 -6.74 4.71 -3.45
CA GLY A 25 -7.46 5.80 -2.79
C GLY A 25 -8.92 5.88 -3.22
N GLU A 26 -9.20 5.58 -4.49
CA GLU A 26 -10.57 5.56 -4.98
C GLU A 26 -11.40 4.47 -4.32
N ASP A 27 -10.75 3.41 -3.87
CA ASP A 27 -11.42 2.32 -3.17
C ASP A 27 -11.45 2.54 -1.66
N GLY A 28 -11.03 3.70 -1.20
CA GLY A 28 -11.08 4.06 0.21
C GLY A 28 -9.84 3.69 1.00
N TRP A 29 -8.78 3.28 0.33
CA TRP A 29 -7.53 2.94 1.01
C TRP A 29 -6.71 4.19 1.34
N GLU A 30 -6.09 4.18 2.50
CA GLU A 30 -5.21 5.25 2.95
C GLU A 30 -3.78 4.72 3.04
N LEU A 31 -2.85 5.47 2.47
CA LEU A 31 -1.44 5.10 2.53
C LEU A 31 -0.89 5.31 3.94
N VAL A 32 -0.32 4.27 4.51
CA VAL A 32 0.29 4.34 5.83
C VAL A 32 1.79 4.58 5.72
N ALA A 33 2.46 3.81 4.88
CA ALA A 33 3.91 3.89 4.73
C ALA A 33 4.35 3.27 3.42
N VAL A 34 5.51 3.71 2.93
CA VAL A 34 6.18 3.07 1.81
C VAL A 34 7.57 2.70 2.26
N LEU A 35 7.92 1.43 2.11
CA LEU A 35 9.21 0.93 2.55
C LEU A 35 9.95 0.32 1.38
N GLN A 36 11.28 0.45 1.40
CA GLN A 36 12.13 -0.25 0.46
C GLN A 36 12.45 -1.63 1.00
N GLN A 37 12.35 -2.61 0.14
CA GLN A 37 12.74 -3.97 0.48
C GLN A 37 13.71 -4.50 -0.56
N GLN A 38 14.69 -5.26 -0.10
CA GLN A 38 15.61 -5.93 -1.01
C GLN A 38 15.04 -7.28 -1.38
N THR A 39 14.98 -7.57 -2.67
CA THR A 39 14.50 -8.86 -3.13
C THR A 39 15.61 -9.90 -3.02
N PRO A 40 15.27 -11.21 -3.05
CA PRO A 40 16.28 -12.25 -3.06
C PRO A 40 17.25 -12.17 -4.22
N ALA A 41 16.84 -11.53 -5.32
CA ALA A 41 17.71 -11.32 -6.48
C ALA A 41 18.65 -10.14 -6.32
N GLY A 42 18.60 -9.42 -5.20
CA GLY A 42 19.46 -8.27 -4.95
C GLY A 42 18.91 -6.95 -5.48
N ALA A 43 17.70 -6.95 -6.03
CA ALA A 43 17.08 -5.72 -6.50
C ALA A 43 16.32 -5.04 -5.38
N MET A 44 16.13 -3.71 -5.52
CA MET A 44 15.33 -2.96 -4.57
C MET A 44 13.90 -2.88 -5.05
N SER A 45 12.98 -3.00 -4.13
CA SER A 45 11.55 -2.93 -4.42
C SER A 45 10.87 -2.01 -3.42
N LEU A 46 9.91 -1.24 -3.90
CA LEU A 46 9.09 -0.40 -3.03
C LEU A 46 7.80 -1.13 -2.71
N VAL A 47 7.43 -1.10 -1.45
CA VAL A 47 6.21 -1.75 -0.97
C VAL A 47 5.39 -0.73 -0.21
N ALA A 48 4.13 -0.59 -0.59
CA ALA A 48 3.20 0.33 0.07
C ALA A 48 2.32 -0.44 1.05
N TYR A 49 2.18 0.12 2.23
CA TYR A 49 1.29 -0.39 3.25
C TYR A 49 0.09 0.53 3.35
N LEU A 50 -1.09 -0.01 3.11
CA LEU A 50 -2.32 0.76 3.10
C LEU A 50 -3.29 0.19 4.12
N LYS A 51 -4.21 1.05 4.54
CA LYS A 51 -5.27 0.61 5.46
C LYS A 51 -6.58 1.25 5.05
N ARG A 52 -7.66 0.65 5.47
CA ARG A 52 -8.97 1.28 5.37
C ARG A 52 -9.84 0.73 6.49
N SER A 53 -10.91 1.46 6.80
CA SER A 53 -11.84 1.02 7.82
C SER A 53 -12.55 -0.27 7.38
N ALA A 54 -12.54 -1.26 8.26
CA ALA A 54 -13.25 -2.51 8.02
C ALA A 54 -14.71 -2.42 8.42
N GLU A 55 -15.10 -1.31 9.03
CA GLU A 55 -16.48 -1.06 9.40
C GLU A 55 -17.18 -0.31 8.28
N GLU A 56 -18.42 -0.62 8.07
CA GLU A 56 -19.24 0.09 7.11
C GLU A 56 -20.17 1.06 7.78
#